data_e115ac39d0b9f94123da72251b869f17
#
_entry.id   e115ac39d0b9f94123da72251b869f17
#
_cell.length_a   1.000
_cell.length_b   1.000
_cell.length_c   1.000
_cell.angle_alpha   90.00
_cell.angle_beta   90.00
_cell.angle_gamma   90.00
#
_symmetry.space_group_name_H-M   'P 1'
#
loop_
_entity.id
_entity.type
_entity.pdbx_description
1 polymer ?
#
loop_
_entity_poly.entity_id
_entity_poly.type
_entity_poly.pdbx_seq_one_letter_code
_entity_poly.pdbx_strand_id
1 'polypeptide(L)'
;APAVFRDPIELNHIGMPVGGICCGQLYLSGDGRLWHWDIFNKHIRTGSEHYASPMAATSPLQQGFALRIGQASRRMDASGWKEVAFRGEYPIGNVTYRDPDCPIHVVLEAFSPFVPLNVADSSLPVTILNFTLRNTGDTAAKVELAGWMENAVCHHTGHRYSLERVNRASRSQDALLLEFTARAMEIPKTAPRPTMLFSDFERGDYEGWTIEGEAFGTAPATGPRTIQKLSGFIGKGLVNSWTGSDKPTGKLVSRPFTIERHFINFMIAGGRHAGQTCVNLIVDGKVARTAEGKNTDELAWVFWAVSDLEGKKAHIEIVDQHSGGWGHIDCDQIEFSDEPRSHAGPPVPLTEAHDFGS
;
A
#
# COMPACT_ATOMS: atom_id res chain seq x y z
N ALA A 1 19.22 -1.52 34.65
CA ALA A 1 19.16 -0.71 33.44
C ALA A 1 18.25 -1.42 32.44
N PRO A 2 17.42 -0.71 31.66
CA PRO A 2 16.57 -1.33 30.64
C PRO A 2 17.41 -2.03 29.58
N ALA A 3 16.84 -3.09 29.00
CA ALA A 3 17.49 -3.83 27.92
C ALA A 3 17.65 -2.94 26.67
N VAL A 4 18.77 -3.08 25.99
CA VAL A 4 19.05 -2.40 24.73
C VAL A 4 19.30 -3.46 23.67
N PHE A 5 18.44 -3.50 22.66
CA PHE A 5 18.49 -4.43 21.53
C PHE A 5 19.23 -3.79 20.36
N ARG A 6 20.11 -4.54 19.71
CA ARG A 6 20.90 -4.09 18.55
C ARG A 6 20.99 -5.12 17.43
N ASP A 7 20.70 -6.39 17.74
CA ASP A 7 20.73 -7.44 16.74
C ASP A 7 19.60 -7.21 15.70
N PRO A 8 19.87 -7.22 14.40
CA PRO A 8 18.85 -7.00 13.37
C PRO A 8 17.69 -8.00 13.43
N ILE A 9 17.95 -9.24 13.87
CA ILE A 9 16.90 -10.25 14.03
C ILE A 9 15.98 -9.86 15.18
N GLU A 10 16.55 -9.47 16.34
CA GLU A 10 15.77 -9.02 17.49
C GLU A 10 14.96 -7.76 17.17
N LEU A 11 15.57 -6.76 16.50
CA LEU A 11 14.90 -5.52 16.10
C LEU A 11 13.67 -5.77 15.22
N ASN A 12 13.70 -6.78 14.35
CA ASN A 12 12.58 -7.15 13.47
C ASN A 12 11.39 -7.78 14.22
N HIS A 13 11.57 -8.22 15.47
CA HIS A 13 10.52 -8.88 16.26
C HIS A 13 10.01 -8.00 17.40
N ILE A 14 10.53 -6.78 17.53
CA ILE A 14 10.05 -5.83 18.54
C ILE A 14 8.71 -5.23 18.07
N GLY A 15 7.73 -5.28 18.96
CA GLY A 15 6.42 -4.64 18.79
C GLY A 15 6.06 -3.91 20.07
N MET A 16 6.45 -2.63 20.20
CA MET A 16 6.07 -1.82 21.35
C MET A 16 4.78 -1.04 21.03
N PRO A 17 3.70 -1.19 21.82
CA PRO A 17 2.47 -0.44 21.61
C PRO A 17 2.70 1.07 21.73
N VAL A 18 2.25 1.82 20.73
CA VAL A 18 2.33 3.29 20.66
C VAL A 18 1.01 3.93 20.26
N GLY A 19 -0.10 3.19 20.36
CA GLY A 19 -1.47 3.67 20.25
C GLY A 19 -2.10 3.95 21.62
N GLY A 20 -3.18 4.73 21.68
CA GLY A 20 -3.93 4.97 22.92
C GLY A 20 -4.58 3.68 23.47
N ILE A 21 -4.88 3.65 24.76
CA ILE A 21 -5.59 2.53 25.38
C ILE A 21 -6.96 2.37 24.73
N CYS A 22 -7.28 1.14 24.30
CA CYS A 22 -8.53 0.80 23.63
C CYS A 22 -8.75 1.46 22.24
N CYS A 23 -7.71 2.02 21.63
CA CYS A 23 -7.76 2.65 20.30
C CYS A 23 -7.28 1.74 19.17
N GLY A 24 -7.23 0.42 19.38
CA GLY A 24 -6.59 -0.54 18.48
C GLY A 24 -5.12 -0.73 18.79
N GLN A 25 -4.41 -1.43 17.91
CA GLN A 25 -3.00 -1.73 18.09
C GLN A 25 -2.17 -1.09 16.98
N LEU A 26 -1.19 -0.29 17.38
CA LEU A 26 -0.15 0.23 16.52
C LEU A 26 1.17 0.02 17.22
N TYR A 27 2.12 -0.64 16.56
CA TYR A 27 3.40 -0.98 17.17
C TYR A 27 4.56 -0.19 16.55
N LEU A 28 5.48 0.20 17.41
CA LEU A 28 6.82 0.64 17.04
C LEU A 28 7.72 -0.58 16.92
N SER A 29 8.39 -0.76 15.79
CA SER A 29 9.42 -1.78 15.62
C SER A 29 10.75 -1.35 16.24
N GLY A 30 11.65 -2.31 16.43
CA GLY A 30 12.98 -2.01 16.97
C GLY A 30 13.83 -1.10 16.09
N ASP A 31 13.50 -0.95 14.82
CA ASP A 31 14.18 -0.04 13.89
C ASP A 31 13.44 1.27 13.65
N GLY A 32 12.33 1.54 14.36
CA GLY A 32 11.60 2.80 14.33
C GLY A 32 10.48 2.88 13.32
N ARG A 33 10.22 1.83 12.54
CA ARG A 33 9.04 1.76 11.68
C ARG A 33 7.78 1.52 12.51
N LEU A 34 6.65 2.03 12.03
CA LEU A 34 5.34 1.67 12.58
C LEU A 34 4.83 0.42 11.86
N TRP A 35 4.25 -0.51 12.59
CA TRP A 35 3.72 -1.75 12.05
C TRP A 35 2.54 -2.28 12.86
N HIS A 36 1.92 -3.38 12.41
CA HIS A 36 0.76 -3.99 13.05
C HIS A 36 -0.39 -2.99 13.24
N TRP A 37 -0.82 -2.41 12.10
CA TRP A 37 -1.86 -1.39 12.05
C TRP A 37 -3.26 -2.00 12.26
N ASP A 38 -3.56 -2.45 13.48
CA ASP A 38 -4.87 -2.96 13.87
C ASP A 38 -5.72 -1.85 14.51
N ILE A 39 -5.86 -0.75 13.78
CA ILE A 39 -6.69 0.41 14.13
C ILE A 39 -7.91 0.52 13.21
N PHE A 40 -7.98 -0.33 12.18
CA PHE A 40 -9.11 -0.35 11.26
C PHE A 40 -10.19 -1.29 11.80
N ASN A 41 -11.45 -0.91 11.67
CA ASN A 41 -12.58 -1.75 12.11
C ASN A 41 -12.69 -3.03 11.26
N LYS A 42 -11.81 -3.97 11.53
CA LYS A 42 -11.76 -5.28 10.88
C LYS A 42 -11.40 -6.33 11.91
N HIS A 43 -12.16 -7.43 11.89
CA HIS A 43 -11.79 -8.60 12.68
C HIS A 43 -10.45 -9.17 12.16
N ILE A 44 -9.42 -9.14 12.99
CA ILE A 44 -8.14 -9.80 12.73
C ILE A 44 -8.17 -11.18 13.36
N ARG A 45 -7.87 -12.20 12.57
CA ARG A 45 -7.69 -13.56 13.10
C ARG A 45 -6.38 -13.57 13.90
N THR A 46 -6.49 -13.79 15.19
CA THR A 46 -5.36 -14.12 16.06
C THR A 46 -5.06 -15.62 15.90
N GLY A 47 -4.32 -16.00 14.89
CA GLY A 47 -3.89 -17.38 14.68
C GLY A 47 -2.42 -17.53 15.05
N SER A 48 -1.63 -17.94 14.06
CA SER A 48 -0.16 -17.99 14.16
C SER A 48 0.50 -16.61 14.25
N GLU A 49 -0.24 -15.56 13.95
CA GLU A 49 0.22 -14.18 13.85
C GLU A 49 -0.12 -13.36 15.09
N HIS A 50 0.38 -13.74 16.23
CA HIS A 50 0.20 -13.00 17.49
C HIS A 50 1.48 -13.02 18.31
N TYR A 51 1.50 -12.35 19.47
CA TYR A 51 2.69 -12.23 20.32
C TYR A 51 3.36 -13.56 20.70
N ALA A 52 2.64 -14.64 20.78
CA ALA A 52 3.18 -15.98 21.05
C ALA A 52 3.81 -16.67 19.82
N SER A 53 3.60 -16.12 18.64
CA SER A 53 4.25 -16.51 17.39
C SER A 53 4.85 -15.26 16.78
N PRO A 54 6.13 -14.96 17.04
CA PRO A 54 6.77 -13.72 16.60
C PRO A 54 6.65 -13.52 15.11
N MET A 55 6.20 -12.33 14.72
CA MET A 55 6.02 -11.91 13.33
C MET A 55 7.15 -10.97 12.92
N ALA A 56 7.53 -10.99 11.67
CA ALA A 56 8.30 -9.88 11.11
C ALA A 56 7.43 -8.63 11.02
N ALA A 57 8.02 -7.45 11.23
CA ALA A 57 7.32 -6.18 11.15
C ALA A 57 6.72 -5.96 9.75
N THR A 58 5.40 -5.88 9.66
CA THR A 58 4.66 -5.68 8.41
C THR A 58 3.72 -4.49 8.54
N SER A 59 3.55 -3.73 7.46
CA SER A 59 2.62 -2.61 7.39
C SER A 59 1.70 -2.76 6.19
N PRO A 60 0.36 -2.61 6.36
CA PRO A 60 -0.57 -2.66 5.24
C PRO A 60 -0.56 -1.39 4.39
N LEU A 61 0.15 -0.36 4.81
CA LEU A 61 0.22 0.95 4.13
C LEU A 61 1.65 1.46 4.07
N GLN A 62 1.91 2.31 3.09
CA GLN A 62 3.20 2.96 2.92
C GLN A 62 3.34 4.13 3.89
N GLN A 63 4.36 4.08 4.73
CA GLN A 63 4.68 5.14 5.68
C GLN A 63 6.16 5.09 6.06
N GLY A 64 6.68 6.19 6.55
CA GLY A 64 8.05 6.24 7.03
C GLY A 64 8.61 7.64 7.14
N PHE A 65 9.88 7.67 7.50
CA PHE A 65 10.67 8.89 7.59
C PHE A 65 12.00 8.71 6.88
N ALA A 66 12.54 9.79 6.36
CA ALA A 66 13.90 9.86 5.82
C ALA A 66 14.57 11.17 6.23
N LEU A 67 15.86 11.10 6.49
CA LEU A 67 16.70 12.25 6.79
C LEU A 67 17.56 12.56 5.56
N ARG A 68 17.46 13.79 5.05
CA ARG A 68 18.36 14.31 4.02
C ARG A 68 19.48 15.13 4.69
N ILE A 69 20.72 14.79 4.36
CA ILE A 69 21.93 15.44 4.85
C ILE A 69 22.74 15.86 3.61
N GLY A 70 22.71 17.15 3.28
CA GLY A 70 23.24 17.64 2.02
C GLY A 70 22.55 17.00 0.81
N GLN A 71 23.26 16.19 0.02
CA GLN A 71 22.71 15.45 -1.13
C GLN A 71 22.33 14.00 -0.80
N ALA A 72 22.75 13.45 0.34
CA ALA A 72 22.46 12.08 0.73
C ALA A 72 21.11 11.99 1.46
N SER A 73 20.33 10.94 1.16
CA SER A 73 19.10 10.62 1.86
C SER A 73 19.23 9.28 2.56
N ARG A 74 18.79 9.18 3.81
CA ARG A 74 18.81 7.98 4.64
C ARG A 74 17.42 7.70 5.19
N ARG A 75 16.90 6.51 4.99
CA ARG A 75 15.67 6.08 5.64
C ARG A 75 15.88 5.98 7.14
N MET A 76 14.85 6.30 7.91
CA MET A 76 14.86 6.17 9.38
C MET A 76 14.41 4.75 9.77
N ASP A 77 15.18 3.77 9.32
CA ASP A 77 15.04 2.35 9.61
C ASP A 77 16.42 1.65 9.50
N ALA A 78 16.46 0.34 9.72
CA ALA A 78 17.71 -0.44 9.69
C ALA A 78 18.41 -0.44 8.31
N SER A 79 17.72 -0.07 7.22
CA SER A 79 18.35 0.00 5.88
C SER A 79 19.16 1.27 5.67
N GLY A 80 18.87 2.32 6.41
CA GLY A 80 19.51 3.62 6.25
C GLY A 80 20.72 3.87 7.17
N TRP A 81 20.97 3.01 8.17
CA TRP A 81 21.95 3.24 9.22
C TRP A 81 22.73 1.98 9.56
N LYS A 82 24.04 2.11 9.83
CA LYS A 82 24.89 0.98 10.20
C LYS A 82 24.63 0.48 11.62
N GLU A 83 24.25 1.39 12.52
CA GLU A 83 23.96 1.08 13.92
C GLU A 83 22.56 1.58 14.26
N VAL A 84 21.68 0.65 14.60
CA VAL A 84 20.35 0.93 15.14
C VAL A 84 20.22 0.24 16.47
N ALA A 85 19.74 0.96 17.49
CA ALA A 85 19.52 0.40 18.81
C ALA A 85 18.17 0.81 19.37
N PHE A 86 17.43 -0.17 19.87
CA PHE A 86 16.13 0.01 20.52
C PHE A 86 16.25 -0.12 22.05
N ARG A 87 15.59 0.77 22.75
CA ARG A 87 15.35 0.69 24.19
C ARG A 87 13.89 0.99 24.50
N GLY A 88 13.16 0.02 25.02
CA GLY A 88 11.76 0.17 25.43
C GLY A 88 11.63 0.33 26.94
N GLU A 89 10.96 1.38 27.36
CA GLU A 89 10.51 1.62 28.74
C GLU A 89 9.07 2.13 28.65
N TYR A 90 8.13 1.20 28.61
CA TYR A 90 6.72 1.59 28.40
C TYR A 90 6.33 2.75 29.31
N PRO A 91 5.71 3.82 28.81
CA PRO A 91 5.10 3.94 27.47
C PRO A 91 6.03 4.47 26.36
N ILE A 92 7.33 4.66 26.60
CA ILE A 92 8.26 5.30 25.68
C ILE A 92 9.19 4.29 25.03
N GLY A 93 9.19 4.24 23.68
CA GLY A 93 10.19 3.55 22.88
C GLY A 93 11.24 4.51 22.36
N ASN A 94 12.52 4.17 22.55
CA ASN A 94 13.63 4.96 22.05
C ASN A 94 14.37 4.17 20.99
N VAL A 95 14.56 4.78 19.80
CA VAL A 95 15.39 4.22 18.73
C VAL A 95 16.52 5.18 18.44
N THR A 96 17.76 4.67 18.51
CA THR A 96 18.95 5.45 18.22
C THR A 96 19.55 5.02 16.90
N TYR A 97 19.85 5.97 16.03
CA TYR A 97 20.47 5.76 14.74
C TYR A 97 21.84 6.40 14.69
N ARG A 98 22.86 5.62 14.33
CA ARG A 98 24.25 6.06 14.20
C ARG A 98 24.91 5.43 12.99
N ASP A 99 25.87 6.14 12.44
CA ASP A 99 26.75 5.64 11.38
C ASP A 99 28.11 6.32 11.56
N PRO A 100 29.23 5.56 11.63
CA PRO A 100 30.58 6.16 11.74
C PRO A 100 30.90 7.16 10.62
N ASP A 101 30.28 6.97 9.44
CA ASP A 101 30.50 7.84 8.26
C ASP A 101 29.52 9.03 8.23
N CYS A 102 28.71 9.22 9.26
CA CYS A 102 27.72 10.30 9.31
C CYS A 102 27.82 11.06 10.65
N PRO A 103 28.07 12.37 10.63
CA PRO A 103 28.18 13.14 11.86
C PRO A 103 26.84 13.43 12.54
N ILE A 104 25.73 13.05 11.91
CA ILE A 104 24.39 13.28 12.48
C ILE A 104 23.95 12.03 13.23
N HIS A 105 23.78 12.15 14.53
CA HIS A 105 23.15 11.14 15.37
C HIS A 105 21.68 11.49 15.54
N VAL A 106 20.80 10.49 15.45
CA VAL A 106 19.36 10.68 15.61
C VAL A 106 18.83 9.80 16.74
N VAL A 107 17.94 10.36 17.54
CA VAL A 107 17.13 9.63 18.51
C VAL A 107 15.66 9.86 18.18
N LEU A 108 14.92 8.79 17.99
CA LEU A 108 13.47 8.79 17.93
C LEU A 108 12.93 8.37 19.29
N GLU A 109 12.09 9.20 19.89
CA GLU A 109 11.22 8.81 20.99
C GLU A 109 9.81 8.67 20.46
N ALA A 110 9.22 7.48 20.61
CA ALA A 110 7.86 7.18 20.16
C ALA A 110 7.01 6.73 21.34
N PHE A 111 5.84 7.32 21.50
CA PHE A 111 4.93 6.99 22.59
C PHE A 111 3.49 7.44 22.30
N SER A 112 2.57 6.88 23.07
CA SER A 112 1.22 7.43 23.27
C SER A 112 1.11 7.91 24.72
N PRO A 113 0.35 8.97 25.01
CA PRO A 113 0.13 9.40 26.39
C PRO A 113 -0.37 8.23 27.25
N PHE A 114 0.27 8.02 28.38
CA PHE A 114 -0.16 7.04 29.38
C PHE A 114 -0.05 7.66 30.76
N VAL A 115 -1.20 8.02 31.33
CA VAL A 115 -1.30 8.60 32.66
C VAL A 115 -2.03 7.63 33.56
N PRO A 116 -1.37 6.98 34.53
CA PRO A 116 -2.01 6.02 35.43
C PRO A 116 -3.26 6.61 36.06
N LEU A 117 -4.35 5.85 36.07
CA LEU A 117 -5.68 6.22 36.61
C LEU A 117 -6.41 7.35 35.85
N ASN A 118 -5.85 7.84 34.76
CA ASN A 118 -6.51 8.81 33.88
C ASN A 118 -6.80 8.16 32.53
N VAL A 119 -8.01 7.62 32.38
CA VAL A 119 -8.44 6.94 31.14
C VAL A 119 -8.59 7.94 30.00
N ALA A 120 -9.11 9.15 30.25
CA ALA A 120 -9.36 10.13 29.20
C ALA A 120 -8.09 10.52 28.45
N ASP A 121 -7.00 10.82 29.16
CA ASP A 121 -5.73 11.18 28.51
C ASP A 121 -5.01 9.94 27.92
N SER A 122 -5.17 8.79 28.57
CA SER A 122 -4.50 7.54 28.12
C SER A 122 -5.19 6.88 26.91
N SER A 123 -6.45 7.22 26.63
CA SER A 123 -7.21 6.72 25.49
C SER A 123 -7.21 7.66 24.27
N LEU A 124 -6.37 8.68 24.26
CA LEU A 124 -6.22 9.52 23.07
C LEU A 124 -5.66 8.69 21.91
N PRO A 125 -6.31 8.65 20.73
CA PRO A 125 -5.85 7.91 19.56
C PRO A 125 -4.69 8.66 18.88
N VAL A 126 -3.58 8.78 19.55
CA VAL A 126 -2.41 9.56 19.12
C VAL A 126 -1.12 8.79 19.31
N THR A 127 -0.22 8.87 18.33
CA THR A 127 1.18 8.44 18.43
C THR A 127 2.05 9.67 18.26
N ILE A 128 2.94 9.90 19.22
CA ILE A 128 3.88 11.01 19.20
C ILE A 128 5.25 10.46 18.82
N LEU A 129 5.89 11.10 17.84
CA LEU A 129 7.20 10.75 17.33
C LEU A 129 8.12 11.96 17.43
N ASN A 130 9.01 11.98 18.39
CA ASN A 130 9.96 13.05 18.62
C ASN A 130 11.33 12.67 18.04
N PHE A 131 11.82 13.42 17.06
CA PHE A 131 13.13 13.24 16.50
C PHE A 131 14.10 14.28 17.06
N THR A 132 15.13 13.81 17.76
CA THR A 132 16.26 14.64 18.22
C THR A 132 17.44 14.37 17.33
N LEU A 133 17.93 15.43 16.65
CA LEU A 133 19.08 15.37 15.77
C LEU A 133 20.25 16.10 16.40
N ARG A 134 21.40 15.43 16.50
CA ARG A 134 22.63 16.00 17.03
C ARG A 134 23.74 15.90 15.99
N ASN A 135 24.29 17.06 15.61
CA ASN A 135 25.51 17.11 14.83
C ASN A 135 26.71 16.91 15.78
N THR A 136 27.49 15.87 15.55
CA THR A 136 28.71 15.54 16.30
C THR A 136 29.98 15.89 15.54
N GLY A 137 29.87 16.46 14.33
CA GLY A 137 30.99 16.95 13.54
C GLY A 137 31.30 18.41 13.85
N ASP A 138 32.44 18.86 13.36
CA ASP A 138 32.98 20.20 13.63
C ASP A 138 32.42 21.29 12.66
N THR A 139 31.65 20.87 11.65
CA THR A 139 31.08 21.77 10.63
C THR A 139 29.56 21.78 10.69
N ALA A 140 28.95 22.93 10.40
CA ALA A 140 27.50 23.03 10.29
C ALA A 140 26.96 22.14 9.17
N ALA A 141 25.89 21.39 9.46
CA ALA A 141 25.23 20.54 8.50
C ALA A 141 23.78 21.00 8.28
N LYS A 142 23.36 21.10 7.03
CA LYS A 142 21.95 21.28 6.68
C LYS A 142 21.27 19.91 6.66
N VAL A 143 20.25 19.74 7.48
CA VAL A 143 19.47 18.51 7.55
C VAL A 143 17.99 18.80 7.33
N GLU A 144 17.29 17.87 6.69
CA GLU A 144 15.85 17.94 6.44
C GLU A 144 15.23 16.58 6.78
N LEU A 145 14.24 16.58 7.68
CA LEU A 145 13.45 15.39 7.99
C LEU A 145 12.19 15.40 7.15
N ALA A 146 11.99 14.36 6.35
CA ALA A 146 10.79 14.13 5.57
C ALA A 146 10.01 12.95 6.14
N GLY A 147 8.68 13.10 6.26
CA GLY A 147 7.77 12.01 6.60
C GLY A 147 6.75 11.81 5.48
N TRP A 148 6.32 10.59 5.27
CA TRP A 148 5.23 10.25 4.35
C TRP A 148 4.31 9.23 4.97
N MET A 149 3.04 9.28 4.58
CA MET A 149 2.02 8.32 4.96
C MET A 149 1.00 8.18 3.84
N GLU A 150 0.66 6.94 3.48
CA GLU A 150 -0.44 6.63 2.59
C GLU A 150 -1.78 6.94 3.27
N ASN A 151 -2.73 7.50 2.52
CA ASN A 151 -4.09 7.68 3.02
C ASN A 151 -4.78 6.32 3.15
N ALA A 152 -4.92 5.86 4.39
CA ALA A 152 -5.53 4.57 4.72
C ALA A 152 -7.01 4.67 5.13
N VAL A 153 -7.65 5.82 4.96
CA VAL A 153 -9.08 5.98 5.26
C VAL A 153 -9.88 4.98 4.43
N CYS A 154 -10.73 4.21 5.11
CA CYS A 154 -11.49 3.09 4.53
C CYS A 154 -10.59 2.03 3.86
N HIS A 155 -9.41 1.73 4.44
CA HIS A 155 -8.43 0.80 3.86
C HIS A 155 -9.03 -0.58 3.53
N HIS A 156 -9.86 -1.13 4.41
CA HIS A 156 -10.49 -2.44 4.22
C HIS A 156 -11.90 -2.38 3.63
N THR A 157 -12.56 -1.24 3.64
CA THR A 157 -13.96 -1.09 3.22
C THR A 157 -14.11 -0.26 1.96
N GLY A 158 -13.07 0.49 1.56
CA GLY A 158 -13.14 1.41 0.42
C GLY A 158 -13.51 0.76 -0.92
N HIS A 159 -13.23 -0.54 -1.08
CA HIS A 159 -13.65 -1.30 -2.26
C HIS A 159 -15.16 -1.57 -2.32
N ARG A 160 -15.89 -1.36 -1.21
CA ARG A 160 -17.35 -1.56 -1.13
C ARG A 160 -18.12 -0.29 -1.47
N TYR A 161 -17.44 0.85 -1.57
CA TYR A 161 -18.07 2.16 -1.71
C TYR A 161 -17.47 2.92 -2.88
N SER A 162 -18.31 3.69 -3.54
CA SER A 162 -17.86 4.68 -4.53
C SER A 162 -17.24 5.86 -3.79
N LEU A 163 -15.97 5.75 -3.42
CA LEU A 163 -15.26 6.77 -2.68
C LEU A 163 -13.93 7.16 -3.32
N GLU A 164 -13.57 8.40 -3.11
CA GLU A 164 -12.26 8.98 -3.44
C GLU A 164 -11.55 9.35 -2.15
N ARG A 165 -10.27 8.95 -2.01
CA ARG A 165 -9.44 9.40 -0.90
C ARG A 165 -8.87 10.77 -1.20
N VAL A 166 -9.00 11.69 -0.25
CA VAL A 166 -8.59 13.08 -0.41
C VAL A 166 -7.52 13.42 0.62
N ASN A 167 -6.41 13.97 0.15
CA ASN A 167 -5.33 14.43 0.99
C ASN A 167 -5.31 15.96 0.96
N ARG A 168 -5.27 16.58 2.12
CA ARG A 168 -5.15 18.03 2.26
C ARG A 168 -3.93 18.35 3.13
N ALA A 169 -3.11 19.28 2.67
CA ALA A 169 -2.05 19.85 3.47
C ALA A 169 -2.38 21.29 3.82
N SER A 170 -2.24 21.65 5.08
CA SER A 170 -2.36 23.03 5.55
C SER A 170 -1.17 23.38 6.43
N ARG A 171 -0.70 24.61 6.33
CA ARG A 171 0.45 25.10 7.07
C ARG A 171 0.04 26.27 7.94
N SER A 172 0.39 26.20 9.22
CA SER A 172 0.41 27.33 10.15
C SER A 172 1.85 27.82 10.37
N GLN A 173 2.02 28.80 11.24
CA GLN A 173 3.36 29.33 11.56
C GLN A 173 4.30 28.23 12.08
N ASP A 174 3.79 27.32 12.93
CA ASP A 174 4.60 26.35 13.68
C ASP A 174 4.25 24.88 13.36
N ALA A 175 3.34 24.62 12.45
CA ALA A 175 2.89 23.27 12.14
C ALA A 175 2.50 23.08 10.67
N LEU A 176 2.73 21.85 10.19
CA LEU A 176 2.16 21.32 8.97
C LEU A 176 1.16 20.21 9.34
N LEU A 177 -0.09 20.41 8.95
CA LEU A 177 -1.15 19.41 9.10
C LEU A 177 -1.37 18.69 7.77
N LEU A 178 -1.29 17.37 7.79
CA LEU A 178 -1.75 16.50 6.71
C LEU A 178 -3.04 15.84 7.15
N GLU A 179 -4.11 16.12 6.44
CA GLU A 179 -5.43 15.56 6.67
C GLU A 179 -5.73 14.50 5.61
N PHE A 180 -6.09 13.32 6.05
CA PHE A 180 -6.48 12.19 5.22
C PHE A 180 -7.97 11.94 5.40
N THR A 181 -8.73 12.08 4.33
CA THR A 181 -10.17 11.87 4.33
C THR A 181 -10.61 11.03 3.14
N ALA A 182 -11.88 10.67 3.12
CA ALA A 182 -12.54 10.10 1.96
C ALA A 182 -13.86 10.82 1.72
N ARG A 183 -14.28 10.91 0.48
CA ARG A 183 -15.59 11.46 0.10
C ARG A 183 -16.30 10.52 -0.85
N ALA A 184 -17.63 10.58 -0.87
CA ALA A 184 -18.42 9.91 -1.89
C ALA A 184 -18.02 10.43 -3.28
N MET A 185 -17.82 9.53 -4.24
CA MET A 185 -17.74 9.94 -5.64
C MET A 185 -19.14 10.29 -6.14
N GLU A 186 -19.26 11.41 -6.82
CA GLU A 186 -20.48 11.71 -7.53
C GLU A 186 -20.64 10.75 -8.70
N ILE A 187 -21.61 9.84 -8.59
CA ILE A 187 -22.01 9.00 -9.71
C ILE A 187 -23.02 9.83 -10.51
N PRO A 188 -22.79 10.07 -11.81
CA PRO A 188 -23.73 10.82 -12.62
C PRO A 188 -25.13 10.21 -12.56
N LYS A 189 -26.14 11.02 -12.33
CA LYS A 189 -27.57 10.60 -12.26
C LYS A 189 -28.17 10.24 -13.62
N THR A 190 -27.38 10.20 -14.66
CA THR A 190 -27.82 9.76 -16.01
C THR A 190 -27.87 8.24 -16.06
N ALA A 191 -28.80 7.71 -16.86
CA ALA A 191 -28.83 6.25 -17.11
C ALA A 191 -27.45 5.77 -17.60
N PRO A 192 -26.92 4.67 -17.03
CA PRO A 192 -25.60 4.19 -17.39
C PRO A 192 -25.59 3.78 -18.88
N ARG A 193 -24.54 4.18 -19.58
CA ARG A 193 -24.29 3.75 -20.96
C ARG A 193 -23.92 2.26 -20.95
N PRO A 194 -24.15 1.52 -22.05
CA PRO A 194 -23.76 0.11 -22.13
C PRO A 194 -22.29 -0.10 -21.80
N THR A 195 -22.00 -1.12 -21.00
CA THR A 195 -20.64 -1.57 -20.71
C THR A 195 -19.95 -2.01 -21.99
N MET A 196 -18.70 -1.63 -22.16
CA MET A 196 -17.85 -1.98 -23.30
C MET A 196 -16.80 -2.97 -22.85
N LEU A 197 -16.83 -4.19 -23.37
CA LEU A 197 -15.75 -5.15 -23.14
C LEU A 197 -14.51 -4.71 -23.92
N PHE A 198 -13.39 -4.52 -23.20
CA PHE A 198 -12.13 -4.14 -23.81
C PHE A 198 -11.25 -5.36 -24.09
N SER A 199 -11.15 -6.30 -23.14
CA SER A 199 -10.41 -7.55 -23.29
C SER A 199 -10.90 -8.59 -22.27
N ASP A 200 -11.26 -9.78 -22.76
CA ASP A 200 -11.66 -10.95 -21.97
C ASP A 200 -10.65 -12.10 -22.07
N PHE A 201 -9.62 -11.96 -22.91
CA PHE A 201 -8.56 -12.93 -23.15
C PHE A 201 -9.02 -14.33 -23.59
N GLU A 202 -10.27 -14.45 -24.09
CA GLU A 202 -10.88 -15.74 -24.47
C GLU A 202 -10.48 -16.23 -25.89
N ARG A 203 -9.87 -15.37 -26.71
CA ARG A 203 -9.52 -15.70 -28.11
C ARG A 203 -8.34 -16.65 -28.26
N GLY A 204 -7.55 -16.86 -27.20
CA GLY A 204 -6.38 -17.72 -27.25
C GLY A 204 -5.12 -17.03 -27.82
N ASP A 205 -5.18 -15.73 -28.02
CA ASP A 205 -4.06 -14.86 -28.38
C ASP A 205 -4.15 -13.52 -27.65
N TYR A 206 -3.09 -12.73 -27.70
CA TYR A 206 -3.03 -11.39 -27.14
C TYR A 206 -3.38 -10.33 -28.20
N GLU A 207 -4.50 -10.52 -28.96
CA GLU A 207 -4.95 -9.55 -29.95
C GLU A 207 -5.13 -8.16 -29.31
N GLY A 208 -4.49 -7.16 -29.92
CA GLY A 208 -4.52 -5.78 -29.42
C GLY A 208 -3.59 -5.50 -28.25
N TRP A 209 -2.71 -6.44 -27.91
CA TRP A 209 -1.66 -6.28 -26.90
C TRP A 209 -0.29 -6.52 -27.51
N THR A 210 0.70 -5.75 -27.09
CA THR A 210 2.12 -5.97 -27.38
C THR A 210 2.77 -6.66 -26.19
N ILE A 211 3.54 -7.72 -26.46
CA ILE A 211 4.24 -8.50 -25.44
C ILE A 211 5.68 -8.02 -25.38
N GLU A 212 6.16 -7.71 -24.18
CA GLU A 212 7.55 -7.39 -23.88
C GLU A 212 8.08 -8.36 -22.81
N GLY A 213 9.25 -8.95 -23.01
CA GLY A 213 9.83 -9.93 -22.07
C GLY A 213 9.22 -11.33 -22.19
N GLU A 214 9.38 -12.15 -21.15
CA GLU A 214 9.07 -13.59 -21.20
C GLU A 214 7.92 -14.01 -20.26
N ALA A 215 7.52 -13.16 -19.30
CA ALA A 215 6.59 -13.52 -18.24
C ALA A 215 5.20 -13.97 -18.75
N PHE A 216 4.71 -13.35 -19.82
CA PHE A 216 3.35 -13.61 -20.31
C PHE A 216 3.25 -14.69 -21.39
N GLY A 217 4.40 -15.25 -21.82
CA GLY A 217 4.42 -16.19 -22.93
C GLY A 217 3.91 -15.56 -24.24
N THR A 218 3.31 -16.37 -25.12
CA THR A 218 2.82 -15.91 -26.45
C THR A 218 1.30 -15.85 -26.54
N ALA A 219 0.58 -16.33 -25.53
CA ALA A 219 -0.88 -16.39 -25.49
C ALA A 219 -1.39 -16.38 -24.05
N PRO A 220 -2.65 -15.97 -23.82
CA PRO A 220 -3.31 -16.06 -22.52
C PRO A 220 -3.27 -17.47 -21.95
N ALA A 221 -3.18 -17.57 -20.64
CA ALA A 221 -3.30 -18.84 -19.94
C ALA A 221 -4.73 -19.38 -20.02
N THR A 222 -4.88 -20.70 -20.05
CA THR A 222 -6.20 -21.35 -20.04
C THR A 222 -6.40 -22.11 -18.74
N GLY A 223 -7.22 -21.55 -17.86
CA GLY A 223 -7.57 -22.17 -16.58
C GLY A 223 -6.41 -22.22 -15.54
N PRO A 224 -6.65 -22.86 -14.39
CA PRO A 224 -5.67 -23.01 -13.34
C PRO A 224 -4.56 -23.97 -13.76
N ARG A 225 -3.32 -23.61 -13.47
CA ARG A 225 -2.17 -24.52 -13.66
C ARG A 225 -2.09 -25.49 -12.48
N THR A 226 -1.46 -26.64 -12.67
CA THR A 226 -1.48 -27.79 -11.75
C THR A 226 -1.01 -27.48 -10.32
N ILE A 227 -0.22 -26.44 -10.13
CA ILE A 227 0.37 -26.05 -8.82
C ILE A 227 -0.23 -24.73 -8.31
N GLN A 228 -0.68 -23.85 -9.18
CA GLN A 228 -1.29 -22.58 -8.81
C GLN A 228 -2.81 -22.76 -8.62
N LYS A 229 -3.31 -22.40 -7.45
CA LYS A 229 -4.75 -22.51 -7.11
C LYS A 229 -5.53 -21.29 -7.62
N LEU A 230 -5.34 -20.96 -8.88
CA LEU A 230 -5.96 -19.81 -9.52
C LEU A 230 -7.49 -19.97 -9.58
N SER A 231 -8.20 -18.95 -9.16
CA SER A 231 -9.67 -18.94 -9.10
C SER A 231 -10.25 -17.53 -9.33
N GLY A 232 -11.56 -17.42 -9.50
CA GLY A 232 -12.26 -16.14 -9.60
C GLY A 232 -12.31 -15.54 -11.01
N PHE A 233 -11.54 -16.05 -12.00
CA PHE A 233 -11.57 -15.58 -13.38
C PHE A 233 -12.88 -15.97 -14.10
N ILE A 234 -13.19 -15.29 -15.21
CA ILE A 234 -14.40 -15.51 -16.01
C ILE A 234 -14.00 -16.25 -17.29
N GLY A 235 -14.78 -17.27 -17.67
CA GLY A 235 -14.52 -18.07 -18.87
C GLY A 235 -13.36 -19.03 -18.72
N LYS A 236 -12.42 -19.02 -19.68
CA LYS A 236 -11.27 -19.94 -19.75
C LYS A 236 -9.92 -19.23 -19.88
N GLY A 237 -9.89 -18.12 -20.58
CA GLY A 237 -8.69 -17.35 -20.88
C GLY A 237 -8.45 -16.27 -19.84
N LEU A 238 -7.19 -16.03 -19.47
CA LEU A 238 -6.80 -14.92 -18.62
C LEU A 238 -5.32 -14.59 -18.81
N VAL A 239 -4.91 -13.41 -18.43
CA VAL A 239 -3.51 -13.05 -18.28
C VAL A 239 -2.98 -13.72 -17.00
N ASN A 240 -1.87 -14.44 -17.12
CA ASN A 240 -1.16 -15.04 -15.99
C ASN A 240 0.33 -15.07 -16.31
N SER A 241 1.13 -14.32 -15.57
CA SER A 241 2.58 -14.26 -15.77
C SER A 241 3.34 -15.37 -15.05
N TRP A 242 2.68 -16.16 -14.19
CA TRP A 242 3.31 -17.32 -13.57
C TRP A 242 3.42 -18.48 -14.58
N THR A 243 4.63 -18.70 -15.09
CA THR A 243 4.91 -19.76 -16.09
C THR A 243 5.54 -21.02 -15.49
N GLY A 244 5.30 -21.26 -14.16
CA GLY A 244 5.90 -22.33 -13.39
C GLY A 244 6.93 -21.84 -12.37
N SER A 245 7.25 -20.56 -12.39
CA SER A 245 8.06 -19.86 -11.39
C SER A 245 7.82 -18.36 -11.48
N ASP A 246 8.20 -17.62 -10.44
CA ASP A 246 8.17 -16.16 -10.38
C ASP A 246 9.42 -15.48 -11.00
N LYS A 247 10.23 -16.22 -11.77
CA LYS A 247 11.49 -15.67 -12.31
C LYS A 247 11.35 -14.86 -13.60
N PRO A 248 10.50 -15.28 -14.56
CA PRO A 248 10.34 -14.52 -15.79
C PRO A 248 9.78 -13.13 -15.51
N THR A 249 10.23 -12.14 -16.26
CA THR A 249 9.71 -10.75 -16.19
C THR A 249 9.21 -10.30 -17.55
N GLY A 250 8.31 -9.36 -17.58
CA GLY A 250 7.74 -8.85 -18.81
C GLY A 250 6.65 -7.80 -18.60
N LYS A 251 6.05 -7.40 -19.72
CA LYS A 251 4.95 -6.45 -19.74
C LYS A 251 4.03 -6.73 -20.94
N LEU A 252 2.72 -6.57 -20.72
CA LEU A 252 1.73 -6.45 -21.79
C LEU A 252 1.31 -4.99 -21.93
N VAL A 253 1.32 -4.48 -23.14
CA VAL A 253 0.89 -3.11 -23.45
C VAL A 253 -0.32 -3.17 -24.38
N SER A 254 -1.44 -2.62 -23.96
CA SER A 254 -2.66 -2.62 -24.77
C SER A 254 -2.59 -1.68 -25.95
N ARG A 255 -3.46 -1.90 -26.97
CA ARG A 255 -3.77 -0.88 -27.95
C ARG A 255 -4.25 0.41 -27.26
N PRO A 256 -3.97 1.58 -27.84
CA PRO A 256 -4.47 2.83 -27.29
C PRO A 256 -6.01 2.92 -27.46
N PHE A 257 -6.65 3.59 -26.51
CA PHE A 257 -8.08 3.88 -26.52
C PHE A 257 -8.37 5.30 -26.01
N THR A 258 -9.56 5.77 -26.24
CA THR A 258 -10.07 7.00 -25.63
C THR A 258 -10.92 6.62 -24.41
N ILE A 259 -10.74 7.29 -23.29
CA ILE A 259 -11.56 7.07 -22.10
C ILE A 259 -12.94 7.67 -22.35
N GLU A 260 -13.98 6.81 -22.46
CA GLU A 260 -15.35 7.19 -22.78
C GLU A 260 -16.36 6.79 -21.70
N ARG A 261 -15.90 6.24 -20.60
CA ARG A 261 -16.73 5.77 -19.48
C ARG A 261 -16.15 6.26 -18.17
N HIS A 262 -16.96 6.27 -17.11
CA HIS A 262 -16.55 6.76 -15.80
C HIS A 262 -15.64 5.80 -15.05
N PHE A 263 -15.69 4.51 -15.39
CA PHE A 263 -14.91 3.46 -14.71
C PHE A 263 -14.24 2.53 -15.71
N ILE A 264 -13.07 2.05 -15.34
CA ILE A 264 -12.41 0.87 -15.91
C ILE A 264 -12.46 -0.20 -14.86
N ASN A 265 -13.21 -1.27 -15.10
CA ASN A 265 -13.34 -2.44 -14.22
C ASN A 265 -12.46 -3.55 -14.77
N PHE A 266 -11.84 -4.32 -13.89
CA PHE A 266 -11.08 -5.51 -14.25
C PHE A 266 -10.89 -6.42 -13.05
N MET A 267 -10.52 -7.67 -13.32
CA MET A 267 -10.20 -8.63 -12.27
C MET A 267 -8.68 -8.74 -12.12
N ILE A 268 -8.19 -8.84 -10.88
CA ILE A 268 -6.76 -8.88 -10.59
C ILE A 268 -6.47 -9.84 -9.44
N ALA A 269 -5.35 -10.54 -9.53
CA ALA A 269 -4.71 -11.32 -8.47
C ALA A 269 -3.18 -11.26 -8.62
N GLY A 270 -2.44 -12.05 -7.85
CA GLY A 270 -0.98 -12.11 -7.89
C GLY A 270 -0.30 -11.26 -6.83
N GLY A 271 0.93 -10.87 -7.08
CA GLY A 271 1.81 -10.21 -6.12
C GLY A 271 1.44 -8.78 -5.75
N ARG A 272 1.86 -8.38 -4.56
CA ARG A 272 1.74 -7.01 -4.06
C ARG A 272 3.11 -6.35 -4.04
N HIS A 273 3.63 -6.01 -5.21
CA HIS A 273 4.92 -5.33 -5.35
C HIS A 273 4.74 -4.04 -6.14
N ALA A 274 4.67 -2.92 -5.43
CA ALA A 274 4.39 -1.60 -5.99
C ALA A 274 5.24 -1.28 -7.22
N GLY A 275 4.57 -1.02 -8.36
CA GLY A 275 5.22 -0.72 -9.63
C GLY A 275 5.94 -1.89 -10.31
N GLN A 276 5.96 -3.08 -9.71
CA GLN A 276 6.64 -4.26 -10.24
C GLN A 276 5.68 -5.39 -10.64
N THR A 277 4.64 -5.67 -9.83
CA THR A 277 3.52 -6.55 -10.18
C THR A 277 2.23 -5.75 -10.12
N CYS A 278 1.81 -5.17 -11.24
CA CYS A 278 0.70 -4.23 -11.24
C CYS A 278 0.03 -4.12 -12.62
N VAL A 279 -1.18 -3.58 -12.61
CA VAL A 279 -1.86 -3.07 -13.81
C VAL A 279 -1.86 -1.55 -13.73
N ASN A 280 -1.43 -0.88 -14.80
CA ASN A 280 -1.31 0.58 -14.87
C ASN A 280 -2.17 1.14 -15.99
N LEU A 281 -2.85 2.25 -15.73
CA LEU A 281 -3.45 3.11 -16.76
C LEU A 281 -2.46 4.23 -17.08
N ILE A 282 -2.03 4.29 -18.33
CA ILE A 282 -1.10 5.31 -18.81
C ILE A 282 -1.86 6.38 -19.58
N VAL A 283 -1.72 7.64 -19.15
CA VAL A 283 -2.28 8.82 -19.79
C VAL A 283 -1.17 9.87 -19.93
N ASP A 284 -1.03 10.44 -21.12
CA ASP A 284 0.02 11.43 -21.41
C ASP A 284 1.44 10.94 -21.02
N GLY A 285 1.70 9.62 -21.20
CA GLY A 285 2.98 8.98 -20.89
C GLY A 285 3.28 8.81 -19.38
N LYS A 286 2.27 8.98 -18.52
CA LYS A 286 2.42 8.85 -17.07
C LYS A 286 1.40 7.86 -16.51
N VAL A 287 1.76 7.19 -15.42
CA VAL A 287 0.82 6.35 -14.67
C VAL A 287 -0.24 7.25 -14.02
N ALA A 288 -1.47 7.18 -14.53
CA ALA A 288 -2.61 7.92 -13.99
C ALA A 288 -3.34 7.12 -12.90
N ARG A 289 -3.40 5.79 -13.05
CA ARG A 289 -3.97 4.84 -12.08
C ARG A 289 -3.12 3.58 -12.04
N THR A 290 -3.09 2.91 -10.90
CA THR A 290 -2.42 1.61 -10.73
C THR A 290 -3.25 0.70 -9.83
N ALA A 291 -3.11 -0.61 -10.02
CA ALA A 291 -3.64 -1.63 -9.11
C ALA A 291 -2.65 -2.79 -9.01
N GLU A 292 -2.60 -3.42 -7.85
CA GLU A 292 -1.72 -4.54 -7.52
C GLU A 292 -2.54 -5.74 -7.06
N GLY A 293 -1.97 -6.94 -7.12
CA GLY A 293 -2.49 -8.11 -6.45
C GLY A 293 -2.44 -7.96 -4.93
N LYS A 294 -2.91 -9.00 -4.23
CA LYS A 294 -2.95 -9.01 -2.75
C LYS A 294 -2.19 -10.20 -2.17
N ASN A 295 -1.21 -10.73 -2.90
CA ASN A 295 -0.53 -11.99 -2.61
C ASN A 295 -1.55 -13.14 -2.50
N THR A 296 -2.41 -13.26 -3.51
CA THR A 296 -3.44 -14.29 -3.63
C THR A 296 -3.57 -14.72 -5.09
N ASP A 297 -3.97 -15.97 -5.31
CA ASP A 297 -4.33 -16.54 -6.62
C ASP A 297 -5.86 -16.44 -6.88
N GLU A 298 -6.61 -15.72 -6.08
CA GLU A 298 -8.03 -15.49 -6.27
C GLU A 298 -8.25 -14.11 -6.91
N LEU A 299 -8.67 -14.09 -8.18
CA LEU A 299 -8.98 -12.87 -8.89
C LEU A 299 -10.22 -12.20 -8.27
N ALA A 300 -10.10 -10.92 -8.04
CA ALA A 300 -11.17 -10.10 -7.51
C ALA A 300 -11.40 -8.87 -8.38
N TRP A 301 -12.67 -8.45 -8.51
CA TRP A 301 -13.01 -7.22 -9.19
C TRP A 301 -12.39 -6.02 -8.48
N VAL A 302 -11.77 -5.17 -9.27
CA VAL A 302 -11.31 -3.82 -8.91
C VAL A 302 -11.77 -2.84 -9.97
N PHE A 303 -11.80 -1.57 -9.64
CA PHE A 303 -12.11 -0.52 -10.61
C PHE A 303 -11.21 0.71 -10.43
N TRP A 304 -11.04 1.44 -11.50
CA TRP A 304 -10.52 2.80 -11.47
C TRP A 304 -11.62 3.78 -11.82
N ALA A 305 -11.83 4.80 -11.00
CA ALA A 305 -12.59 5.96 -11.38
C ALA A 305 -11.75 6.80 -12.35
N VAL A 306 -12.29 7.08 -13.52
CA VAL A 306 -11.58 7.77 -14.61
C VAL A 306 -12.41 8.89 -15.25
N SER A 307 -13.51 9.32 -14.61
CA SER A 307 -14.34 10.43 -15.09
C SER A 307 -13.56 11.74 -15.23
N ASP A 308 -12.53 11.96 -14.39
CA ASP A 308 -11.61 13.09 -14.49
C ASP A 308 -10.67 13.03 -15.70
N LEU A 309 -10.61 11.88 -16.36
CA LEU A 309 -9.77 11.61 -17.53
C LEU A 309 -10.60 11.39 -18.80
N GLU A 310 -11.92 11.59 -18.76
CA GLU A 310 -12.81 11.39 -19.91
C GLU A 310 -12.34 12.21 -21.11
N GLY A 311 -12.35 11.60 -22.29
CA GLY A 311 -11.86 12.18 -23.55
C GLY A 311 -10.36 12.07 -23.77
N LYS A 312 -9.55 11.70 -22.77
CA LYS A 312 -8.11 11.51 -22.94
C LYS A 312 -7.78 10.18 -23.62
N LYS A 313 -6.67 10.17 -24.36
CA LYS A 313 -6.09 8.93 -24.88
C LYS A 313 -5.29 8.23 -23.78
N ALA A 314 -5.47 6.92 -23.70
CA ALA A 314 -4.83 6.07 -22.71
C ALA A 314 -4.44 4.72 -23.31
N HIS A 315 -3.60 3.98 -22.59
CA HIS A 315 -3.40 2.54 -22.76
C HIS A 315 -3.20 1.89 -21.39
N ILE A 316 -3.37 0.57 -21.34
CA ILE A 316 -3.17 -0.23 -20.14
C ILE A 316 -1.85 -0.98 -20.26
N GLU A 317 -1.08 -1.03 -19.19
CA GLU A 317 0.09 -1.88 -19.04
C GLU A 317 -0.15 -2.90 -17.92
N ILE A 318 0.07 -4.19 -18.21
CA ILE A 318 0.10 -5.25 -17.19
C ILE A 318 1.56 -5.60 -17.00
N VAL A 319 2.10 -5.36 -15.80
CA VAL A 319 3.55 -5.35 -15.52
C VAL A 319 3.89 -6.47 -14.55
N ASP A 320 4.90 -7.23 -14.91
CA ASP A 320 5.59 -8.18 -14.05
C ASP A 320 7.10 -7.96 -14.17
N GLN A 321 7.69 -7.31 -13.18
CA GLN A 321 9.12 -6.99 -13.09
C GLN A 321 9.74 -7.49 -11.78
N HIS A 322 9.02 -8.37 -11.05
CA HIS A 322 9.50 -8.94 -9.79
C HIS A 322 9.78 -10.43 -9.94
N SER A 323 11.01 -10.86 -9.64
CA SER A 323 11.47 -12.26 -9.78
C SER A 323 11.53 -13.04 -8.46
N GLY A 324 11.01 -12.45 -7.36
CA GLY A 324 10.95 -13.09 -6.04
C GLY A 324 9.58 -13.71 -5.75
N GLY A 325 9.35 -14.13 -4.51
CA GLY A 325 8.06 -14.72 -4.12
C GLY A 325 6.89 -13.79 -4.40
N TRP A 326 5.79 -14.32 -4.93
CA TRP A 326 4.67 -13.57 -5.48
C TRP A 326 5.07 -12.65 -6.65
N GLY A 327 6.13 -12.99 -7.39
CA GLY A 327 6.56 -12.29 -8.58
C GLY A 327 5.76 -12.70 -9.80
N HIS A 328 4.44 -12.52 -9.74
CA HIS A 328 3.51 -12.72 -10.87
C HIS A 328 2.28 -11.85 -10.71
N ILE A 329 1.57 -11.65 -11.81
CA ILE A 329 0.33 -10.90 -11.91
C ILE A 329 -0.68 -11.68 -12.74
N ASP A 330 -1.92 -11.70 -12.27
CA ASP A 330 -3.07 -12.25 -12.96
C ASP A 330 -4.07 -11.15 -13.25
N CYS A 331 -4.61 -11.11 -14.46
CA CYS A 331 -5.61 -10.13 -14.85
C CYS A 331 -6.63 -10.74 -15.80
N ASP A 332 -7.88 -10.32 -15.68
CA ASP A 332 -8.96 -10.78 -16.52
C ASP A 332 -10.05 -9.73 -16.66
N GLN A 333 -10.90 -9.88 -17.67
CA GLN A 333 -12.18 -9.19 -17.86
C GLN A 333 -12.09 -7.67 -17.72
N ILE A 334 -11.35 -7.01 -18.62
CA ILE A 334 -11.24 -5.55 -18.63
C ILE A 334 -12.46 -4.94 -19.33
N GLU A 335 -13.20 -4.10 -18.61
CA GLU A 335 -14.45 -3.47 -19.09
C GLU A 335 -14.42 -1.96 -18.86
N PHE A 336 -15.04 -1.21 -19.74
CA PHE A 336 -15.32 0.21 -19.56
C PHE A 336 -16.81 0.41 -19.27
N SER A 337 -17.13 1.06 -18.15
CA SER A 337 -18.51 1.15 -17.67
C SER A 337 -18.78 2.50 -16.99
N ASP A 338 -20.04 2.87 -16.88
CA ASP A 338 -20.48 3.97 -16.04
C ASP A 338 -20.83 3.51 -14.62
N GLU A 339 -20.70 2.21 -14.35
CA GLU A 339 -20.90 1.60 -13.03
C GLU A 339 -19.62 0.87 -12.59
N PRO A 340 -19.16 1.07 -11.34
CA PRO A 340 -18.01 0.37 -10.82
C PRO A 340 -18.36 -1.07 -10.44
N ARG A 341 -17.42 -2.00 -10.63
CA ARG A 341 -17.49 -3.36 -10.10
C ARG A 341 -16.52 -3.56 -8.96
N SER A 342 -16.95 -4.23 -7.91
CA SER A 342 -16.09 -4.64 -6.80
C SER A 342 -16.42 -6.06 -6.38
N HIS A 343 -15.46 -6.74 -5.74
CA HIS A 343 -15.65 -8.11 -5.23
C HIS A 343 -16.79 -8.23 -4.21
N ALA A 344 -17.17 -7.16 -3.56
CA ALA A 344 -18.18 -7.14 -2.48
C ALA A 344 -19.60 -6.75 -2.94
N GLY A 345 -19.87 -6.79 -4.24
CA GLY A 345 -21.15 -6.33 -4.80
C GLY A 345 -21.11 -4.85 -5.24
N PRO A 346 -22.24 -4.27 -5.66
CA PRO A 346 -22.30 -2.90 -6.07
C PRO A 346 -21.88 -1.98 -4.92
N PRO A 347 -21.16 -0.88 -5.19
CA PRO A 347 -20.77 0.07 -4.17
C PRO A 347 -22.01 0.69 -3.52
N VAL A 348 -21.96 0.80 -2.21
CA VAL A 348 -23.01 1.49 -1.44
C VAL A 348 -22.64 2.97 -1.34
N PRO A 349 -23.55 3.90 -1.57
CA PRO A 349 -23.29 5.32 -1.36
C PRO A 349 -22.77 5.62 0.04
N LEU A 350 -21.84 6.56 0.14
CA LEU A 350 -21.19 6.90 1.40
C LEU A 350 -22.18 7.35 2.49
N THR A 351 -23.26 7.99 2.06
CA THR A 351 -24.35 8.47 2.93
C THR A 351 -25.16 7.35 3.59
N GLU A 352 -25.07 6.13 3.08
CA GLU A 352 -25.77 4.97 3.62
C GLU A 352 -24.84 4.05 4.43
N ALA A 353 -23.55 4.32 4.44
CA ALA A 353 -22.57 3.53 5.18
C ALA A 353 -22.48 4.05 6.62
N HIS A 354 -23.05 3.29 7.55
CA HIS A 354 -23.01 3.58 8.97
C HIS A 354 -21.69 3.20 9.66
N ASP A 355 -20.73 2.65 8.94
CA ASP A 355 -19.54 2.06 9.53
C ASP A 355 -18.29 2.51 8.76
N PHE A 356 -17.96 3.77 8.88
CA PHE A 356 -16.63 4.25 8.57
C PHE A 356 -15.78 3.98 9.79
N GLY A 357 -15.04 2.86 9.77
CA GLY A 357 -14.10 2.59 10.81
C GLY A 357 -13.29 3.84 11.12
N SER A 358 -13.59 4.42 12.25
CA SER A 358 -12.86 5.54 12.87
C SER A 358 -11.50 5.05 13.34
#